data_a9b4e37a290c2e4c80386ab6ba3e5182
#
_entry.id   a9b4e37a290c2e4c80386ab6ba3e5182
#
_cell.length_a   1.000
_cell.length_b   1.000
_cell.length_c   1.000
_cell.angle_alpha   90.00
_cell.angle_beta   90.00
_cell.angle_gamma   90.00
#
_symmetry.space_group_name_H-M   'P 1'
#
loop_
_entity.id
_entity.type
_entity.pdbx_description
1 polymer ?
#
loop_
_entity_poly.entity_id
_entity_poly.type
_entity_poly.pdbx_seq_one_letter_code
_entity_poly.pdbx_strand_id
1 'polypeptide(L)' 'MNTLDAVVTRVLGVRPYRHFWIVEVEVLSWGRYSNTTIIRDSEKEARQVQPGDTVTI' A
#
# COMPACT_ATOMS: atom_id res chain seq x y z
N MET A 1 16.20 15.31 -1.70
CA MET A 1 15.01 14.77 -2.37
C MET A 1 13.90 14.54 -1.35
N ASN A 2 12.72 14.96 -1.68
CA ASN A 2 11.59 14.80 -0.77
C ASN A 2 10.80 13.56 -1.15
N THR A 3 10.65 12.67 -0.18
CA THR A 3 9.72 11.57 -0.32
C THR A 3 8.41 11.95 0.38
N LEU A 4 7.30 11.60 -0.21
CA LEU A 4 6.00 11.86 0.38
C LEU A 4 5.57 10.63 1.15
N ASP A 5 5.25 10.84 2.42
CA ASP A 5 4.65 9.79 3.22
C ASP A 5 3.14 9.86 3.07
N ALA A 6 2.54 8.70 2.92
CA ALA A 6 1.10 8.56 2.82
C ALA A 6 0.63 7.54 3.85
N VAL A 7 -0.60 7.71 4.31
CA VAL A 7 -1.21 6.79 5.27
C VAL A 7 -2.21 5.94 4.53
N VAL A 8 -2.12 4.63 4.70
CA VAL A 8 -3.12 3.70 4.15
C VAL A 8 -4.42 3.92 4.88
N THR A 9 -5.47 4.24 4.13
CA THR A 9 -6.82 4.44 4.69
C THR A 9 -7.70 3.23 4.45
N ARG A 10 -7.41 2.44 3.40
CA ARG A 10 -8.22 1.28 3.06
C ARG A 10 -7.39 0.31 2.23
N VAL A 11 -7.53 -0.98 2.50
CA VAL A 11 -6.97 -2.03 1.65
C VAL A 11 -8.05 -2.45 0.67
N LEU A 12 -7.78 -2.32 -0.62
CA LEU A 12 -8.74 -2.59 -1.68
C LEU A 12 -8.64 -4.02 -2.19
N GLY A 13 -7.46 -4.62 -2.15
CA GLY A 13 -7.29 -5.99 -2.58
C GLY A 13 -5.86 -6.47 -2.42
N VAL A 14 -5.72 -7.79 -2.33
CA VAL A 14 -4.43 -8.47 -2.24
C VAL A 14 -4.45 -9.59 -3.27
N ARG A 15 -3.41 -9.66 -4.12
CA ARG A 15 -3.35 -10.69 -5.15
C ARG A 15 -1.90 -11.03 -5.48
N PRO A 16 -1.64 -12.26 -5.96
CA PRO A 16 -0.31 -12.63 -6.44
C PRO A 16 -0.04 -12.03 -7.81
N TYR A 17 1.22 -11.71 -8.05
CA TYR A 17 1.67 -11.27 -9.36
C TYR A 17 3.09 -11.76 -9.57
N ARG A 18 3.26 -12.75 -10.43
CA ARG A 18 4.56 -13.41 -10.69
C ARG A 18 5.16 -13.94 -9.39
N HIS A 19 6.32 -13.43 -8.98
CA HIS A 19 7.00 -13.85 -7.76
C HIS A 19 6.66 -12.95 -6.58
N PHE A 20 5.77 -12.00 -6.77
CA PHE A 20 5.46 -10.98 -5.77
C PHE A 20 3.99 -11.03 -5.39
N TRP A 21 3.65 -10.27 -4.38
CA TRP A 21 2.27 -10.03 -4.00
C TRP A 21 1.99 -8.54 -4.11
N ILE A 22 0.85 -8.23 -4.67
CA ILE A 22 0.41 -6.85 -4.88
C ILE A 22 -0.70 -6.54 -3.89
N VAL A 23 -0.57 -5.40 -3.21
CA VAL A 23 -1.62 -4.87 -2.34
C VAL A 23 -2.09 -3.56 -2.93
N GLU A 24 -3.35 -3.51 -3.32
CA GLU A 24 -3.96 -2.27 -3.78
C GLU A 24 -4.57 -1.56 -2.59
N VAL A 25 -4.24 -0.30 -2.41
CA VAL A 25 -4.66 0.47 -1.24
C VAL A 25 -5.09 1.86 -1.64
N GLU A 26 -5.98 2.41 -0.83
CA GLU A 26 -6.26 3.84 -0.84
C GLU A 26 -5.36 4.48 0.22
N VAL A 27 -4.77 5.60 -0.13
CA VAL A 27 -3.89 6.32 0.79
C VAL A 27 -4.31 7.78 0.86
N LEU A 28 -3.97 8.41 1.97
CA LEU A 28 -4.16 9.84 2.19
C LEU A 28 -2.79 10.48 2.32
N SER A 29 -2.53 11.49 1.50
CA SER A 29 -1.30 12.25 1.54
C SER A 29 -1.60 13.69 1.20
N TRP A 30 -1.15 14.61 2.05
CA TRP A 30 -1.37 16.04 1.84
C TRP A 30 -2.84 16.41 1.65
N GLY A 31 -3.73 15.76 2.42
CA GLY A 31 -5.16 16.01 2.35
C GLY A 31 -5.84 15.44 1.12
N ARG A 32 -5.15 14.60 0.35
CA ARG A 32 -5.69 14.00 -0.86
C ARG A 32 -5.69 12.50 -0.75
N TYR A 33 -6.79 11.89 -1.18
CA TYR A 33 -6.91 10.45 -1.33
C TYR A 33 -6.44 10.04 -2.71
N SER A 34 -5.73 8.93 -2.79
CA SER A 34 -5.34 8.33 -4.06
C SER A 34 -5.18 6.84 -3.89
N ASN A 35 -5.18 6.11 -5.01
CA ASN A 35 -4.95 4.68 -4.99
C ASN A 35 -3.52 4.41 -5.42
N THR A 36 -2.89 3.48 -4.75
CA THR A 36 -1.54 3.07 -5.11
C THR A 36 -1.38 1.57 -4.92
N THR A 37 -0.27 1.06 -5.41
CA THR A 37 0.05 -0.36 -5.33
C THR A 37 1.30 -0.53 -4.49
N ILE A 38 1.22 -1.45 -3.53
CA ILE A 38 2.35 -1.82 -2.68
C ILE A 38 2.78 -3.22 -3.10
N ILE A 39 4.08 -3.44 -3.24
CA ILE A 39 4.62 -4.75 -3.62
C ILE A 39 5.27 -5.36 -2.39
N ARG A 40 4.95 -6.63 -2.14
CA ARG A 40 5.55 -7.42 -1.06
C ARG A 40 6.05 -8.74 -1.59
N ASP A 41 7.00 -9.34 -0.91
CA ASP A 41 7.64 -10.56 -1.36
C ASP A 41 6.82 -11.81 -1.07
N SER A 42 5.92 -11.75 -0.10
CA SER A 42 5.12 -12.91 0.30
C SER A 42 3.69 -12.51 0.63
N GLU A 43 2.81 -13.50 0.59
CA GLU A 43 1.42 -13.29 0.98
C GLU A 43 1.30 -12.81 2.42
N LYS A 44 2.08 -13.38 3.30
CA LYS A 44 2.06 -13.00 4.71
C LYS A 44 2.36 -11.51 4.88
N GLU A 45 3.39 -11.02 4.20
CA GLU A 45 3.74 -9.61 4.26
C GLU A 45 2.66 -8.75 3.62
N ALA A 46 2.10 -9.21 2.50
CA ALA A 46 1.04 -8.48 1.82
C ALA A 46 -0.20 -8.32 2.71
N ARG A 47 -0.55 -9.37 3.44
CA ARG A 47 -1.74 -9.35 4.30
C ARG A 47 -1.51 -8.59 5.59
N GLN A 48 -0.28 -8.20 5.89
CA GLN A 48 0.02 -7.36 7.04
C GLN A 48 -0.23 -5.87 6.77
N VAL A 49 -0.39 -5.49 5.50
CA VAL A 49 -0.71 -4.11 5.15
C VAL A 49 -2.13 -3.80 5.62
N GLN A 50 -2.28 -2.76 6.38
CA GLN A 50 -3.55 -2.42 7.01
C GLN A 50 -3.73 -0.92 7.10
N PRO A 51 -4.98 -0.44 7.28
CA PRO A 51 -5.22 0.98 7.50
C PRO A 51 -4.42 1.50 8.69
N GLY A 52 -3.86 2.68 8.53
CA GLY A 52 -2.98 3.28 9.52
C GLY A 52 -1.50 3.10 9.23
N ASP A 53 -1.15 2.19 8.34
CA ASP A 53 0.24 2.01 7.94
C ASP A 53 0.72 3.23 7.15
N THR A 54 1.98 3.57 7.34
CA THR A 54 2.62 4.65 6.58
C THR A 54 3.44 4.05 5.45
N VAL A 55 3.27 4.58 4.27
CA VAL A 55 4.02 4.16 3.09
C VAL A 55 4.63 5.37 2.41
N THR A 56 5.73 5.15 1.71
CA THR A 56 6.39 6.20 0.93
C THR A 56 5.99 6.07 -0.52
N ILE A 57 5.56 7.15 -1.09
CA ILE A 57 5.14 7.21 -2.48
C ILE A 57 5.94 8.22 -3.28
#